data_30762ecd56f05bd53e0478718e7e45fd
#
_entry.id   30762ecd56f05bd53e0478718e7e45fd
#
_cell.length_a   1.000
_cell.length_b   1.000
_cell.length_c   1.000
_cell.angle_alpha   90.00
_cell.angle_beta   90.00
_cell.angle_gamma   90.00
#
_symmetry.space_group_name_H-M   'P 1'
#
loop_
_entity.id
_entity.type
_entity.pdbx_description
1 polymer ?
#
loop_
_entity_poly.entity_id
_entity_poly.type
_entity_poly.pdbx_seq_one_letter_code
_entity_poly.pdbx_strand_id
1 'polypeptide(L)'
;MSDLFRIRLATTADAETIAWHRARMSQDMGEVTPNLFETFRAKSRDRLHDALARGEYVGWLASPENDSNIVVGGAGVHLQRTLPHPLSRSALAEGRHGVIVNVFTEPEGRRRGVAEMLLRRIIEWSRAERLDRLVLHASEEGRALYERLGFVTSNEMRLADD
;
A
#
# COMPACT_ATOMS: atom_id res chain seq x y z
N MET A 1 -6.07 22.55 14.46
CA MET A 1 -7.09 21.46 14.37
C MET A 1 -6.57 20.37 13.45
N SER A 2 -6.60 19.15 13.92
CA SER A 2 -6.29 18.02 13.05
C SER A 2 -7.43 17.85 12.04
N ASP A 3 -7.06 17.71 10.77
CA ASP A 3 -8.03 17.36 9.75
C ASP A 3 -8.59 15.98 10.06
N LEU A 4 -9.90 15.84 9.95
CA LEU A 4 -10.56 14.58 10.21
C LEU A 4 -10.76 13.84 8.89
N PHE A 5 -10.22 12.63 8.83
CA PHE A 5 -10.35 11.73 7.69
C PHE A 5 -11.01 10.43 8.15
N ARG A 6 -11.76 9.85 7.25
CA ARG A 6 -12.33 8.52 7.42
C ARG A 6 -11.61 7.54 6.52
N ILE A 7 -11.21 6.41 7.09
CA ILE A 7 -10.57 5.32 6.35
C ILE A 7 -11.57 4.18 6.22
N ARG A 8 -11.71 3.65 5.01
CA ARG A 8 -12.54 2.48 4.74
C ARG A 8 -11.78 1.44 3.93
N LEU A 9 -12.24 0.19 4.00
CA LEU A 9 -11.75 -0.87 3.13
C LEU A 9 -12.16 -0.60 1.68
N ALA A 10 -11.25 -0.88 0.77
CA ALA A 10 -11.53 -0.85 -0.66
C ALA A 10 -12.31 -2.10 -1.08
N THR A 11 -13.13 -1.95 -2.09
CA THR A 11 -13.85 -3.03 -2.76
C THR A 11 -13.39 -3.14 -4.22
N THR A 12 -13.89 -4.11 -4.96
CA THR A 12 -13.61 -4.23 -6.40
C THR A 12 -14.01 -2.98 -7.18
N ALA A 13 -15.02 -2.24 -6.71
CA ALA A 13 -15.44 -0.98 -7.32
C ALA A 13 -14.37 0.12 -7.22
N ASP A 14 -13.39 -0.03 -6.35
CA ASP A 14 -12.32 0.94 -6.14
C ASP A 14 -11.07 0.67 -6.98
N ALA A 15 -11.06 -0.39 -7.77
CA ALA A 15 -9.90 -0.78 -8.58
C ALA A 15 -9.42 0.35 -9.49
N GLU A 16 -10.34 1.12 -10.08
CA GLU A 16 -10.01 2.27 -10.92
C GLU A 16 -9.28 3.37 -10.15
N THR A 17 -9.77 3.72 -8.97
CA THR A 17 -9.15 4.74 -8.11
C THR A 17 -7.74 4.32 -7.68
N ILE A 18 -7.58 3.07 -7.27
CA ILE A 18 -6.28 2.54 -6.84
C ILE A 18 -5.30 2.49 -8.02
N ALA A 19 -5.78 2.08 -9.19
CA ALA A 19 -4.95 2.07 -10.41
C ALA A 19 -4.49 3.49 -10.81
N TRP A 20 -5.37 4.47 -10.66
CA TRP A 20 -5.03 5.89 -10.85
C TRP A 20 -3.95 6.34 -9.88
N HIS A 21 -4.10 6.04 -8.58
CA HIS A 21 -3.08 6.36 -7.57
C HIS A 21 -1.72 5.74 -7.94
N ARG A 22 -1.73 4.47 -8.35
CA ARG A 22 -0.52 3.76 -8.74
C ARG A 22 0.15 4.41 -9.95
N ALA A 23 -0.62 4.74 -10.98
CA ALA A 23 -0.10 5.38 -12.19
C ALA A 23 0.46 6.78 -11.90
N ARG A 24 -0.25 7.57 -11.08
CA ARG A 24 0.21 8.91 -10.68
C ARG A 24 1.48 8.84 -9.85
N MET A 25 1.58 7.89 -8.94
CA MET A 25 2.78 7.69 -8.13
C MET A 25 3.99 7.39 -9.01
N SER A 26 3.86 6.46 -9.95
CA SER A 26 4.94 6.12 -10.87
C SER A 26 5.30 7.27 -11.83
N GLN A 27 4.31 8.03 -12.25
CA GLN A 27 4.54 9.24 -13.07
C GLN A 27 5.31 10.30 -12.27
N ASP A 28 4.92 10.55 -11.03
CA ASP A 28 5.57 11.54 -10.17
C ASP A 28 7.03 11.15 -9.85
N MET A 29 7.33 9.85 -9.81
CA MET A 29 8.69 9.33 -9.64
C MET A 29 9.49 9.25 -10.95
N GLY A 30 8.89 9.63 -12.08
CA GLY A 30 9.56 9.58 -13.38
C GLY A 30 9.74 8.17 -13.95
N GLU A 31 9.00 7.19 -13.44
CA GLU A 31 9.11 5.79 -13.87
C GLU A 31 8.23 5.47 -15.08
N VAL A 32 7.21 6.28 -15.33
CA VAL A 32 6.24 6.10 -16.42
C VAL A 32 6.16 7.38 -17.24
N THR A 33 6.36 7.24 -18.54
CA THR A 33 6.21 8.34 -19.50
C THR A 33 4.73 8.61 -19.81
N PRO A 34 4.37 9.83 -20.31
CA PRO A 34 2.96 10.12 -20.62
C PRO A 34 2.29 9.15 -21.58
N ASN A 35 3.01 8.62 -22.57
CA ASN A 35 2.44 7.64 -23.52
C ASN A 35 2.21 6.24 -22.95
N LEU A 36 2.81 5.90 -21.82
CA LEU A 36 2.59 4.62 -21.15
C LEU A 36 1.60 4.72 -20.00
N PHE A 37 1.26 5.94 -19.58
CA PHE A 37 0.41 6.16 -18.41
C PHE A 37 -0.93 5.41 -18.49
N GLU A 38 -1.67 5.58 -19.59
CA GLU A 38 -2.99 4.94 -19.76
C GLU A 38 -2.91 3.42 -19.83
N THR A 39 -1.92 2.89 -20.54
CA THR A 39 -1.68 1.43 -20.60
C THR A 39 -1.36 0.87 -19.22
N PHE A 40 -0.50 1.55 -18.48
CA PHE A 40 -0.12 1.14 -17.13
C PHE A 40 -1.32 1.18 -16.18
N ARG A 41 -2.09 2.27 -16.21
CA ARG A 41 -3.30 2.42 -15.42
C ARG A 41 -4.32 1.32 -15.71
N ALA A 42 -4.60 1.05 -17.00
CA ALA A 42 -5.58 0.05 -17.40
C ALA A 42 -5.16 -1.36 -16.98
N LYS A 43 -3.90 -1.73 -17.18
CA LYS A 43 -3.37 -3.03 -16.73
C LYS A 43 -3.40 -3.16 -15.22
N SER A 44 -3.07 -2.09 -14.51
CA SER A 44 -3.13 -2.08 -13.04
C SER A 44 -4.56 -2.24 -12.54
N ARG A 45 -5.52 -1.56 -13.17
CA ARG A 45 -6.94 -1.68 -12.82
C ARG A 45 -7.41 -3.13 -12.94
N ASP A 46 -7.12 -3.78 -14.06
CA ASP A 46 -7.58 -5.15 -14.30
C ASP A 46 -6.98 -6.14 -13.30
N ARG A 47 -5.70 -6.01 -13.01
CA ARG A 47 -5.01 -6.85 -12.01
C ARG A 47 -5.50 -6.56 -10.59
N LEU A 48 -5.73 -5.30 -10.25
CA LEU A 48 -6.25 -4.92 -8.94
C LEU A 48 -7.68 -5.41 -8.73
N HIS A 49 -8.52 -5.32 -9.76
CA HIS A 49 -9.87 -5.85 -9.68
C HIS A 49 -9.87 -7.34 -9.35
N ASP A 50 -9.08 -8.13 -10.06
CA ASP A 50 -8.95 -9.57 -9.81
C ASP A 50 -8.37 -9.86 -8.42
N ALA A 51 -7.33 -9.15 -8.03
CA ALA A 51 -6.67 -9.35 -6.73
C ALA A 51 -7.60 -8.98 -5.57
N LEU A 52 -8.37 -7.90 -5.70
CA LEU A 52 -9.39 -7.51 -4.71
C LEU A 52 -10.48 -8.58 -4.61
N ALA A 53 -10.97 -9.09 -5.75
CA ALA A 53 -12.01 -10.10 -5.78
C ALA A 53 -11.56 -11.42 -5.13
N ARG A 54 -10.27 -11.77 -5.26
CA ARG A 54 -9.70 -13.00 -4.70
C ARG A 54 -9.17 -12.86 -3.28
N GLY A 55 -9.18 -11.66 -2.72
CA GLY A 55 -8.57 -11.39 -1.41
C GLY A 55 -7.04 -11.43 -1.40
N GLU A 56 -6.41 -11.33 -2.56
CA GLU A 56 -4.95 -11.27 -2.71
C GLU A 56 -4.40 -9.85 -2.51
N TYR A 57 -5.25 -8.87 -2.57
CA TYR A 57 -4.96 -7.46 -2.29
C TYR A 57 -6.02 -6.92 -1.34
N VAL A 58 -5.58 -6.27 -0.27
CA VAL A 58 -6.46 -5.57 0.67
C VAL A 58 -6.06 -4.11 0.65
N GLY A 59 -7.01 -3.24 0.36
CA GLY A 59 -6.76 -1.80 0.24
C GLY A 59 -7.61 -0.98 1.20
N TRP A 60 -7.11 0.20 1.51
CA TRP A 60 -7.80 1.22 2.30
C TRP A 60 -7.75 2.55 1.57
N LEU A 61 -8.86 3.26 1.65
CA LEU A 61 -8.99 4.59 1.06
C LEU A 61 -9.36 5.58 2.14
N ALA A 62 -8.80 6.78 2.05
CA ALA A 62 -9.06 7.87 2.98
C ALA A 62 -9.88 8.96 2.30
N SER A 63 -10.90 9.44 2.99
CA SER A 63 -11.77 10.54 2.54
C SER A 63 -11.88 11.57 3.65
N PRO A 64 -12.15 12.85 3.33
CA PRO A 64 -12.55 13.81 4.35
C PRO A 64 -13.79 13.31 5.09
N GLU A 65 -13.86 13.53 6.39
CA GLU A 65 -15.00 13.04 7.18
C GLU A 65 -16.34 13.63 6.72
N ASN A 66 -16.32 14.85 6.21
CA ASN A 66 -17.50 15.56 5.74
C ASN A 66 -17.86 15.28 4.27
N ASP A 67 -17.02 14.55 3.52
CA ASP A 67 -17.32 14.22 2.13
C ASP A 67 -16.69 12.86 1.74
N SER A 68 -17.49 11.81 1.87
CA SER A 68 -17.08 10.44 1.55
C SER A 68 -16.93 10.15 0.05
N ASN A 69 -17.37 11.08 -0.81
CA ASN A 69 -17.23 10.92 -2.26
C ASN A 69 -15.84 11.33 -2.78
N ILE A 70 -15.08 12.06 -1.96
CA ILE A 70 -13.73 12.47 -2.30
C ILE A 70 -12.75 11.47 -1.69
N VAL A 71 -11.84 10.93 -2.51
CA VAL A 71 -10.75 10.09 -2.03
C VAL A 71 -9.47 10.92 -2.08
N VAL A 72 -8.85 11.15 -0.92
CA VAL A 72 -7.63 11.96 -0.81
C VAL A 72 -6.36 11.12 -0.74
N GLY A 73 -6.49 9.82 -0.54
CA GLY A 73 -5.33 8.94 -0.50
C GLY A 73 -5.73 7.49 -0.33
N GLY A 74 -4.75 6.63 -0.45
CA GLY A 74 -4.94 5.20 -0.28
C GLY A 74 -3.63 4.49 -0.01
N ALA A 75 -3.74 3.25 0.42
CA ALA A 75 -2.64 2.32 0.59
C ALA A 75 -3.19 0.90 0.58
N GLY A 76 -2.36 -0.07 0.26
CA GLY A 76 -2.81 -1.44 0.28
C GLY A 76 -1.71 -2.43 0.56
N VAL A 77 -2.13 -3.68 0.74
CA VAL A 77 -1.25 -4.81 1.00
C VAL A 77 -1.50 -5.89 -0.04
N HIS A 78 -0.46 -6.28 -0.73
CA HIS A 78 -0.46 -7.47 -1.56
C HIS A 78 -0.06 -8.67 -0.70
N LEU A 79 -0.95 -9.65 -0.59
CA LEU A 79 -0.71 -10.84 0.21
C LEU A 79 0.09 -11.86 -0.60
N GLN A 80 1.11 -12.43 0.02
CA GLN A 80 1.97 -13.44 -0.58
C GLN A 80 2.06 -14.64 0.34
N ARG A 81 2.05 -15.82 -0.25
CA ARG A 81 2.39 -17.07 0.46
C ARG A 81 3.84 -17.41 0.19
N THR A 82 4.56 -17.63 1.27
CA THR A 82 5.95 -18.09 1.23
C THR A 82 6.06 -19.44 1.94
N LEU A 83 7.25 -20.03 1.92
CA LEU A 83 7.46 -21.25 2.67
C LEU A 83 7.47 -20.97 4.18
N PRO A 84 7.02 -21.92 5.02
CA PRO A 84 7.20 -21.80 6.45
C PRO A 84 8.66 -21.56 6.81
N HIS A 85 8.91 -20.75 7.82
CA HIS A 85 10.27 -20.45 8.26
C HIS A 85 10.31 -20.20 9.77
N PRO A 86 11.47 -20.38 10.42
CA PRO A 86 11.59 -20.10 11.84
C PRO A 86 11.43 -18.62 12.17
N LEU A 87 10.61 -18.31 13.15
CA LEU A 87 10.53 -16.98 13.77
C LEU A 87 11.46 -16.88 14.96
N SER A 88 11.64 -18.01 15.66
CA SER A 88 12.54 -18.18 16.80
C SER A 88 12.92 -19.64 16.91
N ARG A 89 13.69 -20.01 17.96
CA ARG A 89 14.05 -21.41 18.20
C ARG A 89 12.84 -22.33 18.47
N SER A 90 11.70 -21.74 18.88
CA SER A 90 10.53 -22.50 19.30
C SER A 90 9.24 -22.11 18.54
N ALA A 91 9.32 -21.24 17.53
CA ALA A 91 8.16 -20.79 16.80
C ALA A 91 8.42 -20.76 15.30
N LEU A 92 7.43 -21.22 14.53
CA LEU A 92 7.45 -21.22 13.07
C LEU A 92 6.43 -20.22 12.53
N ALA A 93 6.84 -19.49 11.50
CA ALA A 93 5.93 -18.71 10.66
C ALA A 93 5.27 -19.64 9.64
N GLU A 94 4.00 -19.38 9.35
CA GLU A 94 3.23 -20.19 8.39
C GLU A 94 3.44 -19.79 6.94
N GLY A 95 4.16 -18.68 6.69
CA GLY A 95 4.46 -18.21 5.35
C GLY A 95 3.41 -17.26 4.79
N ARG A 96 2.78 -16.43 5.63
CA ARG A 96 1.84 -15.37 5.22
C ARG A 96 2.54 -14.02 5.31
N HIS A 97 2.88 -13.46 4.17
CA HIS A 97 3.54 -12.15 4.09
C HIS A 97 2.63 -11.12 3.46
N GLY A 98 2.74 -9.87 3.88
CA GLY A 98 2.12 -8.73 3.25
C GLY A 98 3.18 -7.78 2.70
N VAL A 99 2.96 -7.28 1.49
CA VAL A 99 3.79 -6.22 0.90
C VAL A 99 2.92 -4.97 0.76
N ILE A 100 3.29 -3.91 1.46
CA ILE A 100 2.60 -2.63 1.34
C ILE A 100 2.95 -2.02 -0.01
N VAL A 101 1.92 -1.64 -0.75
CA VAL A 101 2.03 -1.02 -2.07
C VAL A 101 1.01 0.11 -2.21
N ASN A 102 1.20 0.95 -3.21
CA ASN A 102 0.24 1.98 -3.58
C ASN A 102 -0.06 3.00 -2.48
N VAL A 103 0.94 3.33 -1.66
CA VAL A 103 0.82 4.40 -0.68
C VAL A 103 0.86 5.73 -1.42
N PHE A 104 -0.29 6.36 -1.51
CA PHE A 104 -0.45 7.60 -2.28
C PHE A 104 -1.38 8.57 -1.57
N THR A 105 -1.04 9.85 -1.62
CA THR A 105 -1.88 10.93 -1.14
C THR A 105 -1.99 11.99 -2.25
N GLU A 106 -3.22 12.38 -2.58
CA GLU A 106 -3.46 13.46 -3.52
C GLU A 106 -2.77 14.74 -3.03
N PRO A 107 -2.29 15.62 -3.95
CA PRO A 107 -1.56 16.83 -3.54
C PRO A 107 -2.26 17.66 -2.47
N GLU A 108 -3.57 17.82 -2.57
CA GLU A 108 -4.36 18.60 -1.62
C GLU A 108 -4.51 17.94 -0.25
N GLY A 109 -4.24 16.64 -0.15
CA GLY A 109 -4.26 15.89 1.11
C GLY A 109 -2.90 15.73 1.77
N ARG A 110 -1.83 16.16 1.13
CA ARG A 110 -0.46 15.97 1.64
C ARG A 110 -0.17 16.82 2.87
N ARG A 111 0.75 16.34 3.72
CA ARG A 111 1.16 16.98 4.99
C ARG A 111 0.04 17.14 6.01
N ARG A 112 -0.99 16.32 5.89
CA ARG A 112 -2.14 16.30 6.80
C ARG A 112 -2.28 14.97 7.54
N GLY A 113 -1.26 14.13 7.49
CA GLY A 113 -1.21 12.86 8.20
C GLY A 113 -1.97 11.70 7.57
N VAL A 114 -2.44 11.81 6.33
CA VAL A 114 -3.22 10.77 5.65
C VAL A 114 -2.42 9.48 5.49
N ALA A 115 -1.19 9.56 4.99
CA ALA A 115 -0.34 8.38 4.81
C ALA A 115 -0.08 7.67 6.14
N GLU A 116 0.21 8.41 7.20
CA GLU A 116 0.44 7.84 8.52
C GLU A 116 -0.81 7.12 9.06
N MET A 117 -1.99 7.70 8.91
CA MET A 117 -3.25 7.06 9.31
C MET A 117 -3.49 5.75 8.57
N LEU A 118 -3.25 5.75 7.25
CA LEU A 118 -3.39 4.56 6.42
C LEU A 118 -2.42 3.45 6.85
N LEU A 119 -1.16 3.82 7.06
CA LEU A 119 -0.13 2.87 7.48
C LEU A 119 -0.39 2.30 8.87
N ARG A 120 -0.84 3.11 9.82
CA ARG A 120 -1.25 2.63 11.14
C ARG A 120 -2.39 1.62 11.05
N ARG A 121 -3.38 1.89 10.21
CA ARG A 121 -4.49 0.96 9.98
C ARG A 121 -3.98 -0.36 9.39
N ILE A 122 -3.07 -0.31 8.45
CA ILE A 122 -2.46 -1.50 7.85
C ILE A 122 -1.68 -2.31 8.90
N ILE A 123 -0.90 -1.65 9.73
CA ILE A 123 -0.13 -2.31 10.79
C ILE A 123 -1.05 -3.04 11.78
N GLU A 124 -2.12 -2.36 12.23
CA GLU A 124 -3.12 -2.96 13.11
C GLU A 124 -3.78 -4.18 12.45
N TRP A 125 -4.20 -4.02 11.21
CA TRP A 125 -4.81 -5.11 10.43
C TRP A 125 -3.85 -6.29 10.26
N SER A 126 -2.59 -6.05 9.96
CA SER A 126 -1.59 -7.12 9.76
C SER A 126 -1.37 -7.94 11.03
N ARG A 127 -1.44 -7.30 12.19
CA ARG A 127 -1.34 -7.96 13.49
C ARG A 127 -2.59 -8.79 13.79
N ALA A 128 -3.76 -8.24 13.52
CA ALA A 128 -5.04 -8.94 13.70
C ALA A 128 -5.12 -10.18 12.79
N GLU A 129 -4.63 -10.06 11.55
CA GLU A 129 -4.58 -11.16 10.58
C GLU A 129 -3.42 -12.14 10.83
N ARG A 130 -2.55 -11.83 11.78
CA ARG A 130 -1.37 -12.65 12.11
C ARG A 130 -0.45 -12.89 10.92
N LEU A 131 -0.17 -11.83 10.17
CA LEU A 131 0.85 -11.91 9.12
C LEU A 131 2.22 -12.09 9.75
N ASP A 132 3.03 -12.96 9.17
CA ASP A 132 4.39 -13.23 9.66
C ASP A 132 5.32 -12.03 9.43
N ARG A 133 5.14 -11.36 8.31
CA ARG A 133 5.91 -10.17 7.94
C ARG A 133 5.05 -9.19 7.18
N LEU A 134 5.33 -7.93 7.42
CA LEU A 134 4.81 -6.81 6.65
C LEU A 134 6.02 -6.03 6.13
N VAL A 135 6.19 -5.99 4.82
CA VAL A 135 7.34 -5.36 4.17
C VAL A 135 6.89 -4.26 3.21
N LEU A 136 7.81 -3.38 2.86
CA LEU A 136 7.58 -2.37 1.85
C LEU A 136 8.91 -1.98 1.19
N HIS A 137 8.82 -1.33 0.03
CA HIS A 137 9.96 -0.73 -0.64
C HIS A 137 9.88 0.78 -0.39
N ALA A 138 10.79 1.29 0.43
CA ALA A 138 10.75 2.69 0.85
C ALA A 138 11.29 3.61 -0.24
N SER A 139 10.51 4.65 -0.59
CA SER A 139 11.04 5.79 -1.32
C SER A 139 11.86 6.68 -0.36
N GLU A 140 12.74 7.50 -0.92
CA GLU A 140 13.51 8.46 -0.11
C GLU A 140 12.59 9.39 0.70
N GLU A 141 11.51 9.86 0.09
CA GLU A 141 10.54 10.75 0.73
C GLU A 141 9.79 10.07 1.88
N GLY A 142 9.46 8.78 1.73
CA GLY A 142 8.69 8.03 2.71
C GLY A 142 9.50 7.44 3.85
N ARG A 143 10.81 7.32 3.70
CA ARG A 143 11.67 6.59 4.63
C ARG A 143 11.51 7.04 6.09
N ALA A 144 11.53 8.34 6.33
CA ALA A 144 11.42 8.89 7.70
C ALA A 144 10.09 8.48 8.37
N LEU A 145 8.98 8.49 7.61
CA LEU A 145 7.68 8.06 8.11
C LEU A 145 7.69 6.57 8.45
N TYR A 146 8.22 5.74 7.56
CA TYR A 146 8.28 4.29 7.78
C TYR A 146 9.13 3.95 9.02
N GLU A 147 10.27 4.59 9.18
CA GLU A 147 11.14 4.40 10.36
C GLU A 147 10.42 4.80 11.66
N ARG A 148 9.69 5.92 11.67
CA ARG A 148 8.88 6.32 12.82
C ARG A 148 7.82 5.30 13.18
N LEU A 149 7.29 4.59 12.20
CA LEU A 149 6.27 3.55 12.39
C LEU A 149 6.86 2.19 12.79
N GLY A 150 8.18 2.08 12.87
CA GLY A 150 8.86 0.88 13.32
C GLY A 150 9.40 -0.01 12.22
N PHE A 151 9.34 0.43 10.96
CA PHE A 151 9.98 -0.33 9.88
C PHE A 151 11.49 -0.16 9.94
N VAL A 152 12.20 -1.25 9.70
CA VAL A 152 13.67 -1.30 9.70
C VAL A 152 14.16 -1.86 8.37
N THR A 153 15.36 -1.46 7.99
CA THR A 153 16.00 -1.98 6.78
C THR A 153 16.27 -3.48 6.93
N SER A 154 15.96 -4.24 5.91
CA SER A 154 16.24 -5.68 5.87
C SER A 154 17.49 -5.97 5.01
N ASN A 155 17.82 -7.25 4.91
CA ASN A 155 18.92 -7.74 4.09
C ASN A 155 18.48 -8.23 2.71
N GLU A 156 17.29 -7.87 2.27
CA GLU A 156 16.80 -8.24 0.95
C GLU A 156 17.70 -7.62 -0.14
N MET A 157 18.02 -8.43 -1.13
CA MET A 157 18.79 -7.97 -2.31
C MET A 157 17.99 -8.25 -3.56
N ARG A 158 18.05 -7.34 -4.50
CA ARG A 158 17.40 -7.44 -5.80
C ARG A 158 18.48 -7.57 -6.89
N LEU A 159 18.24 -8.47 -7.84
CA LEU A 159 19.11 -8.54 -9.00
C LEU A 159 18.99 -7.23 -9.80
N ALA A 160 20.12 -6.66 -10.17
CA ALA A 160 20.14 -5.45 -10.98
C ALA A 160 19.58 -5.74 -12.38
N ASP A 161 18.88 -4.77 -12.92
CA ASP A 161 18.42 -4.82 -14.31
C ASP A 161 19.65 -4.61 -15.22
N ASP A 162 19.73 -5.33 -16.35
CA ASP A 162 20.79 -5.19 -17.36
C ASP A 162 20.70 -3.85 -18.10
#